data_0dbec8a3655b082b015209888eb98c0f
#
_entry.id   0dbec8a3655b082b015209888eb98c0f
#
_cell.length_a   1.000
_cell.length_b   1.000
_cell.length_c   1.000
_cell.angle_alpha   90.00
_cell.angle_beta   90.00
_cell.angle_gamma   90.00
#
_symmetry.space_group_name_H-M   'P 1'
#
loop_
_entity.id
_entity.type
_entity.pdbx_description
1 polymer ?
#
loop_
_entity_poly.entity_id
_entity_poly.type
_entity_poly.pdbx_seq_one_letter_code
_entity_poly.pdbx_strand_id
1 'polypeptide(L)'
;MLLVFGFFASQIKFEEDISKLIPANEKADATAKVLKQLNFADKTTVIFKLEKNGSQDDLKEMAAVFSDSVSKSCKPYITGIQGKIDEENIQETIDFVYNNLPLFLDDNDYAVIQNKLQKDSIAATVQGNYKSIISPSGFITKDFILQDPLGISFIALKKLQQLNVGDDFTLDNGFVMTKDKKNLLLFITSDISSSETEKNSIFAEKLKSIQENLNQQFKGKTSVSYFGSALIAAANAKQIKSDIVLTTSIAMFTLMLILILFYRKILIPLIIFLPTVFG
;
A
#
# COMPACT_ATOMS: atom_id res chain seq x y z
N MET A 1 -40.56 27.57 -11.04
CA MET A 1 -40.20 26.94 -9.74
C MET A 1 -39.62 25.56 -9.91
N LEU A 2 -40.28 24.59 -10.55
CA LEU A 2 -39.78 23.22 -10.71
C LEU A 2 -38.37 23.11 -11.36
N LEU A 3 -38.08 23.92 -12.39
CA LEU A 3 -36.73 23.93 -13.02
C LEU A 3 -35.64 24.46 -12.09
N VAL A 4 -35.96 25.38 -11.18
CA VAL A 4 -35.00 25.90 -10.19
C VAL A 4 -34.70 24.85 -9.14
N PHE A 5 -35.70 24.13 -8.64
CA PHE A 5 -35.50 23.01 -7.71
C PHE A 5 -34.74 21.85 -8.35
N GLY A 6 -35.05 21.51 -9.60
CA GLY A 6 -34.30 20.49 -10.36
C GLY A 6 -32.83 20.84 -10.54
N PHE A 7 -32.50 22.12 -10.74
CA PHE A 7 -31.12 22.59 -10.82
C PHE A 7 -30.40 22.47 -9.48
N PHE A 8 -31.03 22.85 -8.36
CA PHE A 8 -30.44 22.68 -7.04
C PHE A 8 -30.31 21.20 -6.63
N ALA A 9 -31.30 20.38 -6.93
CA ALA A 9 -31.26 18.94 -6.66
C ALA A 9 -30.12 18.24 -7.43
N SER A 10 -29.81 18.70 -8.66
CA SER A 10 -28.68 18.14 -9.43
C SER A 10 -27.30 18.51 -8.89
N GLN A 11 -27.23 19.50 -7.99
CA GLN A 11 -25.97 19.92 -7.33
C GLN A 11 -25.78 19.31 -5.94
N ILE A 12 -26.73 18.53 -5.44
CA ILE A 12 -26.57 17.83 -4.15
C ILE A 12 -25.44 16.80 -4.30
N LYS A 13 -24.34 17.05 -3.62
CA LYS A 13 -23.27 16.08 -3.44
C LYS A 13 -23.54 15.30 -2.16
N PHE A 14 -23.63 13.99 -2.28
CA PHE A 14 -23.68 13.16 -1.10
C PHE A 14 -22.32 13.25 -0.37
N GLU A 15 -22.34 13.73 0.87
CA GLU A 15 -21.17 13.68 1.74
C GLU A 15 -20.99 12.24 2.20
N GLU A 16 -19.96 11.56 1.69
CA GLU A 16 -19.67 10.16 1.98
C GLU A 16 -18.75 9.99 3.20
N ASP A 17 -18.23 11.11 3.74
CA ASP A 17 -17.31 11.10 4.87
C ASP A 17 -18.06 10.98 6.19
N ILE A 18 -18.21 9.73 6.67
CA ILE A 18 -18.85 9.40 7.96
C ILE A 18 -18.11 10.07 9.14
N SER A 19 -16.82 10.39 9.01
CA SER A 19 -16.04 11.04 10.07
C SER A 19 -16.57 12.43 10.41
N LYS A 20 -17.21 13.11 9.46
CA LYS A 20 -17.86 14.42 9.68
C LYS A 20 -19.17 14.35 10.47
N LEU A 21 -19.76 13.16 10.58
CA LEU A 21 -20.96 12.90 11.36
C LEU A 21 -20.65 12.62 12.85
N ILE A 22 -19.37 12.35 13.16
CA ILE A 22 -18.92 12.13 14.53
C ILE A 22 -18.73 13.50 15.16
N PRO A 23 -19.42 13.81 16.31
CA PRO A 23 -19.23 15.08 17.00
C PRO A 23 -17.76 15.31 17.32
N ALA A 24 -17.20 16.43 16.90
CA ALA A 24 -15.83 16.81 17.18
C ALA A 24 -15.63 16.87 18.71
N ASN A 25 -14.84 15.93 19.23
CA ASN A 25 -14.50 15.82 20.64
C ASN A 25 -12.97 15.81 20.72
N GLU A 26 -12.37 16.64 21.59
CA GLU A 26 -10.90 16.76 21.70
C GLU A 26 -10.18 15.40 21.85
N LYS A 27 -10.82 14.43 22.51
CA LYS A 27 -10.30 13.05 22.63
C LYS A 27 -10.40 12.25 21.33
N ALA A 28 -11.46 12.45 20.54
CA ALA A 28 -11.64 11.78 19.26
C ALA A 28 -10.65 12.32 18.21
N ASP A 29 -10.39 13.64 18.21
CA ASP A 29 -9.42 14.29 17.35
C ASP A 29 -7.99 13.84 17.66
N ALA A 30 -7.62 13.71 18.95
CA ALA A 30 -6.31 13.20 19.34
C ALA A 30 -6.12 11.73 18.91
N THR A 31 -7.13 10.88 19.10
CA THR A 31 -7.10 9.47 18.69
C THR A 31 -7.07 9.34 17.16
N ALA A 32 -7.86 10.11 16.43
CA ALA A 32 -7.84 10.14 14.97
C ALA A 32 -6.49 10.63 14.43
N LYS A 33 -5.86 11.61 15.08
CA LYS A 33 -4.54 12.12 14.72
C LYS A 33 -3.44 11.09 14.96
N VAL A 34 -3.51 10.34 16.07
CA VAL A 34 -2.59 9.24 16.39
C VAL A 34 -2.78 8.08 15.40
N LEU A 35 -4.02 7.68 15.11
CA LEU A 35 -4.32 6.64 14.12
C LEU A 35 -3.86 7.04 12.71
N LYS A 36 -4.00 8.32 12.36
CA LYS A 36 -3.51 8.88 11.09
C LYS A 36 -1.97 8.91 11.01
N GLN A 37 -1.29 9.11 12.14
CA GLN A 37 0.17 9.05 12.23
C GLN A 37 0.73 7.62 12.24
N LEU A 38 -0.07 6.64 12.68
CA LEU A 38 0.35 5.23 12.73
C LEU A 38 0.35 4.53 11.35
N ASN A 39 -0.05 5.19 10.27
CA ASN A 39 0.10 4.84 8.83
C ASN A 39 0.07 3.34 8.44
N PHE A 40 -0.33 2.44 9.36
CA PHE A 40 -0.42 1.01 9.07
C PHE A 40 -1.67 0.61 8.26
N ALA A 41 -2.70 1.49 8.27
CA ALA A 41 -3.99 1.18 7.63
C ALA A 41 -4.04 1.51 6.12
N ASP A 42 -3.10 2.33 5.61
CA ASP A 42 -3.24 2.92 4.28
C ASP A 42 -2.36 2.25 3.21
N LYS A 43 -1.77 1.08 3.53
CA LYS A 43 -0.97 0.32 2.57
C LYS A 43 -1.84 -0.66 1.80
N THR A 44 -1.75 -0.60 0.47
CA THR A 44 -2.27 -1.63 -0.41
C THR A 44 -1.16 -2.62 -0.72
N THR A 45 -1.38 -3.88 -0.33
CA THR A 45 -0.46 -4.98 -0.63
C THR A 45 -0.77 -5.53 -2.01
N VAL A 46 0.24 -5.64 -2.84
CA VAL A 46 0.16 -6.22 -4.18
C VAL A 46 0.97 -7.51 -4.20
N ILE A 47 0.35 -8.58 -4.66
CA ILE A 47 0.93 -9.93 -4.70
C ILE A 47 0.98 -10.37 -6.15
N PHE A 48 2.19 -10.64 -6.63
CA PHE A 48 2.43 -11.28 -7.93
C PHE A 48 2.68 -12.74 -7.68
N LYS A 49 1.94 -13.61 -8.35
CA LYS A 49 2.00 -15.05 -8.19
C LYS A 49 2.51 -15.71 -9.45
N LEU A 50 3.44 -16.65 -9.27
CA LEU A 50 3.97 -17.49 -10.36
C LEU A 50 2.93 -18.54 -10.75
N GLU A 51 2.62 -18.60 -12.05
CA GLU A 51 1.76 -19.61 -12.64
C GLU A 51 2.61 -20.76 -13.24
N LYS A 52 1.93 -21.82 -13.73
CA LYS A 52 2.60 -23.07 -14.13
C LYS A 52 3.68 -22.90 -15.23
N ASN A 53 3.52 -21.94 -16.13
CA ASN A 53 4.42 -21.74 -17.27
C ASN A 53 5.32 -20.51 -17.11
N GLY A 54 5.35 -19.90 -15.91
CA GLY A 54 6.12 -18.70 -15.64
C GLY A 54 7.49 -18.99 -15.04
N SER A 55 8.33 -17.97 -15.09
CA SER A 55 9.65 -17.91 -14.47
C SER A 55 9.71 -16.81 -13.41
N GLN A 56 10.76 -16.80 -12.57
CA GLN A 56 11.00 -15.71 -11.64
C GLN A 56 11.25 -14.37 -12.35
N ASP A 57 11.81 -14.40 -13.55
CA ASP A 57 12.03 -13.20 -14.36
C ASP A 57 10.71 -12.63 -14.87
N ASP A 58 9.73 -13.47 -15.25
CA ASP A 58 8.37 -13.02 -15.59
C ASP A 58 7.68 -12.34 -14.39
N LEU A 59 7.92 -12.80 -13.15
CA LEU A 59 7.41 -12.13 -11.94
C LEU A 59 8.00 -10.72 -11.77
N LYS A 60 9.33 -10.61 -11.91
CA LYS A 60 10.04 -9.33 -11.78
C LYS A 60 9.66 -8.35 -12.88
N GLU A 61 9.54 -8.85 -14.12
CA GLU A 61 9.09 -8.06 -15.27
C GLU A 61 7.66 -7.53 -15.05
N MET A 62 6.73 -8.41 -14.63
CA MET A 62 5.35 -8.00 -14.31
C MET A 62 5.30 -6.95 -13.20
N ALA A 63 6.11 -7.13 -12.13
CA ALA A 63 6.19 -6.18 -11.03
C ALA A 63 6.75 -4.82 -11.47
N ALA A 64 7.74 -4.79 -12.34
CA ALA A 64 8.30 -3.56 -12.91
C ALA A 64 7.27 -2.83 -13.77
N VAL A 65 6.59 -3.53 -14.70
CA VAL A 65 5.55 -2.95 -15.56
C VAL A 65 4.36 -2.45 -14.73
N PHE A 66 4.00 -3.18 -13.66
CA PHE A 66 2.97 -2.74 -12.71
C PHE A 66 3.36 -1.45 -12.01
N SER A 67 4.58 -1.38 -11.46
CA SER A 67 5.09 -0.20 -10.77
C SER A 67 5.10 1.03 -11.66
N ASP A 68 5.53 0.89 -12.91
CA ASP A 68 5.52 1.97 -13.90
C ASP A 68 4.10 2.42 -14.23
N SER A 69 3.18 1.46 -14.42
CA SER A 69 1.77 1.74 -14.74
C SER A 69 1.07 2.46 -13.60
N VAL A 70 1.29 2.04 -12.36
CA VAL A 70 0.74 2.67 -11.16
C VAL A 70 1.34 4.06 -10.95
N SER A 71 2.66 4.21 -11.10
CA SER A 71 3.33 5.51 -10.96
C SER A 71 2.84 6.53 -11.97
N LYS A 72 2.48 6.12 -13.19
CA LYS A 72 1.94 7.00 -14.24
C LYS A 72 0.45 7.32 -14.03
N SER A 73 -0.35 6.29 -13.76
CA SER A 73 -1.82 6.43 -13.76
C SER A 73 -2.40 6.82 -12.40
N CYS A 74 -1.71 6.46 -11.30
CA CYS A 74 -2.19 6.65 -9.94
C CYS A 74 -1.40 7.70 -9.15
N LYS A 75 -0.49 8.45 -9.79
CA LYS A 75 0.35 9.47 -9.15
C LYS A 75 -0.39 10.41 -8.18
N PRO A 76 -1.62 10.90 -8.46
CA PRO A 76 -2.37 11.76 -7.53
C PRO A 76 -2.92 11.06 -6.28
N TYR A 77 -2.84 9.73 -6.24
CA TYR A 77 -3.47 8.88 -5.21
C TYR A 77 -2.47 8.13 -4.35
N ILE A 78 -1.17 8.16 -4.70
CA ILE A 78 -0.13 7.39 -4.03
C ILE A 78 1.05 8.29 -3.67
N THR A 79 1.69 7.99 -2.53
CA THR A 79 2.94 8.63 -2.09
C THR A 79 4.16 7.82 -2.46
N GLY A 80 4.02 6.51 -2.62
CA GLY A 80 5.14 5.65 -2.99
C GLY A 80 4.76 4.20 -3.20
N ILE A 81 5.68 3.48 -3.84
CA ILE A 81 5.62 2.02 -4.02
C ILE A 81 6.87 1.45 -3.33
N GLN A 82 6.66 0.54 -2.39
CA GLN A 82 7.70 -0.14 -1.63
C GLN A 82 7.71 -1.62 -1.99
N GLY A 83 8.84 -2.30 -1.75
CA GLY A 83 8.99 -3.74 -2.01
C GLY A 83 10.04 -4.03 -3.08
N LYS A 84 10.61 -2.97 -3.69
CA LYS A 84 11.86 -3.02 -4.42
C LYS A 84 12.88 -2.15 -3.68
N ILE A 85 14.00 -2.75 -3.30
CA ILE A 85 15.12 -2.05 -2.67
C ILE A 85 16.12 -1.75 -3.79
N ASP A 86 16.25 -0.48 -4.13
CA ASP A 86 17.27 -0.03 -5.06
C ASP A 86 18.62 0.13 -4.33
N GLU A 87 19.74 0.07 -5.05
CA GLU A 87 21.09 0.20 -4.47
C GLU A 87 21.25 1.52 -3.70
N GLU A 88 20.62 2.58 -4.15
CA GLU A 88 20.60 3.89 -3.49
C GLU A 88 19.95 3.83 -2.10
N ASN A 89 18.84 3.11 -1.95
CA ASN A 89 18.16 2.90 -0.66
C ASN A 89 19.01 2.04 0.31
N ILE A 90 19.83 1.12 -0.21
CA ILE A 90 20.75 0.34 0.60
C ILE A 90 21.82 1.24 1.19
N GLN A 91 22.41 2.11 0.38
CA GLN A 91 23.44 3.04 0.84
C GLN A 91 22.89 4.01 1.88
N GLU A 92 21.72 4.61 1.66
CA GLU A 92 21.07 5.48 2.64
C GLU A 92 20.80 4.76 3.97
N THR A 93 20.40 3.48 3.92
CA THR A 93 20.18 2.66 5.12
C THR A 93 21.48 2.41 5.87
N ILE A 94 22.56 2.09 5.15
CA ILE A 94 23.88 1.88 5.75
C ILE A 94 24.37 3.17 6.40
N ASP A 95 24.26 4.29 5.71
CA ASP A 95 24.66 5.60 6.21
C ASP A 95 23.84 6.02 7.44
N PHE A 96 22.52 5.75 7.42
CA PHE A 96 21.67 6.01 8.57
C PHE A 96 22.08 5.17 9.79
N VAL A 97 22.33 3.87 9.62
CA VAL A 97 22.79 3.00 10.70
C VAL A 97 24.16 3.44 11.21
N TYR A 98 25.09 3.76 10.32
CA TYR A 98 26.41 4.23 10.67
C TYR A 98 26.38 5.53 11.51
N ASN A 99 25.59 6.49 11.09
CA ASN A 99 25.46 7.78 11.77
C ASN A 99 24.68 7.70 13.09
N ASN A 100 23.90 6.65 13.30
CA ASN A 100 23.06 6.45 14.49
C ASN A 100 23.39 5.14 15.22
N LEU A 101 24.60 4.62 15.06
CA LEU A 101 25.03 3.31 15.55
C LEU A 101 24.65 3.00 17.02
N PRO A 102 24.80 3.92 17.99
CA PRO A 102 24.45 3.66 19.38
C PRO A 102 22.98 3.27 19.61
N LEU A 103 22.06 3.68 18.71
CA LEU A 103 20.64 3.34 18.82
C LEU A 103 20.34 1.88 18.50
N PHE A 104 21.24 1.21 17.81
CA PHE A 104 21.09 -0.17 17.33
C PHE A 104 21.87 -1.18 18.17
N LEU A 105 22.72 -0.73 19.10
CA LEU A 105 23.57 -1.58 19.91
C LEU A 105 22.94 -1.87 21.28
N ASP A 106 23.08 -3.11 21.74
CA ASP A 106 22.76 -3.53 23.10
C ASP A 106 24.02 -3.93 23.90
N ASP A 107 23.84 -4.28 25.16
CA ASP A 107 24.96 -4.62 26.07
C ASP A 107 25.82 -5.79 25.55
N ASN A 108 25.24 -6.77 24.85
CA ASN A 108 25.97 -7.88 24.26
C ASN A 108 26.86 -7.42 23.10
N ASP A 109 26.39 -6.44 22.32
CA ASP A 109 27.15 -5.91 21.20
C ASP A 109 28.37 -5.14 21.66
N TYR A 110 28.28 -4.43 22.80
CA TYR A 110 29.44 -3.76 23.37
C TYR A 110 30.52 -4.77 23.79
N ALA A 111 30.13 -5.94 24.26
CA ALA A 111 31.09 -7.03 24.53
C ALA A 111 31.78 -7.53 23.24
N VAL A 112 31.02 -7.66 22.14
CA VAL A 112 31.58 -8.03 20.83
C VAL A 112 32.50 -6.94 20.30
N ILE A 113 32.13 -5.67 20.44
CA ILE A 113 32.96 -4.53 20.04
C ILE A 113 34.27 -4.53 20.86
N GLN A 114 34.21 -4.75 22.18
CA GLN A 114 35.40 -4.82 23.03
C GLN A 114 36.36 -5.92 22.56
N ASN A 115 35.84 -7.07 22.14
CA ASN A 115 36.66 -8.14 21.58
C ASN A 115 37.29 -7.76 20.23
N LYS A 116 36.55 -7.04 19.37
CA LYS A 116 37.07 -6.52 18.10
C LYS A 116 38.18 -5.50 18.29
N LEU A 117 38.18 -4.76 19.39
CA LEU A 117 39.19 -3.77 19.74
C LEU A 117 40.47 -4.36 20.35
N GLN A 118 40.55 -5.68 20.55
CA GLN A 118 41.78 -6.34 20.98
C GLN A 118 42.85 -6.27 19.89
N LYS A 119 44.10 -6.10 20.28
CA LYS A 119 45.25 -5.90 19.36
C LYS A 119 45.33 -6.96 18.26
N ASP A 120 45.13 -8.23 18.62
CA ASP A 120 45.22 -9.34 17.68
C ASP A 120 43.99 -9.34 16.70
N SER A 121 42.81 -8.99 17.20
CA SER A 121 41.59 -8.87 16.38
C SER A 121 41.70 -7.74 15.38
N ILE A 122 42.23 -6.57 15.80
CA ILE A 122 42.48 -5.43 14.90
C ILE A 122 43.48 -5.84 13.80
N ALA A 123 44.60 -6.49 14.18
CA ALA A 123 45.58 -6.91 13.21
C ALA A 123 45.02 -7.90 12.17
N ALA A 124 44.24 -8.87 12.62
CA ALA A 124 43.57 -9.83 11.75
C ALA A 124 42.56 -9.16 10.81
N THR A 125 41.75 -8.22 11.34
CA THR A 125 40.76 -7.47 10.56
C THR A 125 41.42 -6.61 9.49
N VAL A 126 42.49 -5.87 9.84
CA VAL A 126 43.26 -5.03 8.90
C VAL A 126 43.89 -5.89 7.79
N GLN A 127 44.44 -7.06 8.15
CA GLN A 127 44.98 -7.97 7.14
C GLN A 127 43.89 -8.52 6.21
N GLY A 128 42.71 -8.83 6.75
CA GLY A 128 41.54 -9.24 5.95
C GLY A 128 41.06 -8.14 4.98
N ASN A 129 40.95 -6.92 5.49
CA ASN A 129 40.61 -5.74 4.72
C ASN A 129 41.57 -5.48 3.57
N TYR A 130 42.89 -5.57 3.84
CA TYR A 130 43.90 -5.44 2.82
C TYR A 130 43.71 -6.46 1.69
N LYS A 131 43.48 -7.73 2.04
CA LYS A 131 43.21 -8.78 1.04
C LYS A 131 41.94 -8.53 0.26
N SER A 132 40.89 -8.00 0.89
CA SER A 132 39.64 -7.66 0.23
C SER A 132 39.81 -6.50 -0.77
N ILE A 133 40.52 -5.45 -0.40
CA ILE A 133 40.74 -4.28 -1.26
C ILE A 133 41.55 -4.64 -2.51
N ILE A 134 42.54 -5.53 -2.39
CA ILE A 134 43.37 -5.95 -3.54
C ILE A 134 42.72 -7.05 -4.40
N SER A 135 41.56 -7.60 -3.98
CA SER A 135 40.82 -8.59 -4.75
C SER A 135 40.09 -7.95 -5.93
N PRO A 136 39.69 -8.74 -6.95
CA PRO A 136 38.92 -8.23 -8.07
C PRO A 136 37.60 -7.52 -7.70
N SER A 137 37.00 -7.84 -6.53
CA SER A 137 35.82 -7.19 -5.98
C SER A 137 36.16 -5.98 -5.08
N GLY A 138 37.43 -5.66 -4.90
CA GLY A 138 37.89 -4.63 -4.00
C GLY A 138 37.39 -3.24 -4.34
N PHE A 139 37.12 -2.95 -5.60
CA PHE A 139 36.56 -1.67 -6.02
C PHE A 139 35.14 -1.42 -5.43
N ILE A 140 34.37 -2.48 -5.17
CA ILE A 140 33.03 -2.37 -4.58
C ILE A 140 33.12 -2.24 -3.04
N THR A 141 34.05 -2.96 -2.42
CA THR A 141 34.15 -3.04 -0.96
C THR A 141 35.04 -1.96 -0.33
N LYS A 142 35.84 -1.28 -1.12
CA LYS A 142 36.84 -0.31 -0.64
C LYS A 142 36.23 0.81 0.20
N ASP A 143 35.16 1.43 -0.29
CA ASP A 143 34.54 2.57 0.36
C ASP A 143 33.90 2.20 1.70
N PHE A 144 33.26 1.02 1.78
CA PHE A 144 32.75 0.45 3.04
C PHE A 144 33.86 0.17 4.04
N ILE A 145 34.99 -0.43 3.60
CA ILE A 145 36.13 -0.74 4.47
C ILE A 145 36.79 0.54 4.97
N LEU A 146 36.87 1.60 4.15
CA LEU A 146 37.44 2.86 4.57
C LEU A 146 36.55 3.61 5.56
N GLN A 147 35.24 3.49 5.44
CA GLN A 147 34.26 4.12 6.33
C GLN A 147 34.16 3.39 7.69
N ASP A 148 34.15 2.05 7.68
CA ASP A 148 34.08 1.21 8.88
C ASP A 148 35.13 0.09 8.85
N PRO A 149 36.41 0.43 9.12
CA PRO A 149 37.52 -0.54 8.99
C PRO A 149 37.48 -1.70 9.99
N LEU A 150 36.74 -1.59 11.08
CA LEU A 150 36.55 -2.64 12.06
C LEU A 150 35.25 -3.42 11.88
N GLY A 151 34.37 -2.98 10.97
CA GLY A 151 33.10 -3.62 10.71
C GLY A 151 32.16 -3.58 11.91
N ILE A 152 32.16 -2.46 12.66
CA ILE A 152 31.30 -2.28 13.84
C ILE A 152 29.85 -2.05 13.41
N SER A 153 29.62 -1.28 12.33
CA SER A 153 28.28 -1.04 11.78
C SER A 153 27.61 -2.32 11.29
N PHE A 154 28.38 -3.33 10.86
CA PHE A 154 27.83 -4.63 10.47
C PHE A 154 27.15 -5.38 11.62
N ILE A 155 27.48 -5.10 12.89
CA ILE A 155 26.82 -5.67 14.06
C ILE A 155 25.36 -5.18 14.07
N ALA A 156 25.15 -3.89 13.90
CA ALA A 156 23.82 -3.29 13.83
C ALA A 156 23.07 -3.68 12.56
N LEU A 157 23.72 -3.68 11.40
CA LEU A 157 23.11 -4.10 10.12
C LEU A 157 22.64 -5.56 10.17
N LYS A 158 23.39 -6.45 10.84
CA LYS A 158 22.98 -7.84 11.03
C LYS A 158 21.71 -7.96 11.87
N LYS A 159 21.52 -7.07 12.86
CA LYS A 159 20.26 -7.01 13.63
C LYS A 159 19.10 -6.53 12.77
N LEU A 160 19.31 -5.54 11.90
CA LEU A 160 18.29 -5.13 10.94
C LEU A 160 17.89 -6.28 10.00
N GLN A 161 18.86 -7.10 9.60
CA GLN A 161 18.54 -8.33 8.85
C GLN A 161 17.75 -9.34 9.69
N GLN A 162 17.93 -9.37 11.00
CA GLN A 162 17.17 -10.24 11.93
C GLN A 162 15.78 -9.66 12.28
N LEU A 163 15.58 -8.34 12.13
CA LEU A 163 14.25 -7.72 12.16
C LEU A 163 13.41 -8.11 10.92
N ASN A 164 13.80 -9.16 10.24
CA ASN A 164 13.21 -9.74 9.06
C ASN A 164 11.68 -9.63 9.05
N VAL A 165 11.19 -9.27 7.91
CA VAL A 165 9.83 -9.48 7.44
C VAL A 165 9.52 -10.99 7.55
N GLY A 166 9.29 -11.49 8.78
CA GLY A 166 8.93 -12.86 9.11
C GLY A 166 9.77 -13.97 8.44
N ASP A 167 9.81 -15.13 9.07
CA ASP A 167 10.56 -16.30 8.54
C ASP A 167 10.12 -16.77 7.14
N ASP A 168 9.07 -16.20 6.57
CA ASP A 168 8.43 -16.63 5.32
C ASP A 168 8.89 -15.87 4.07
N PHE A 169 9.68 -14.80 4.22
CA PHE A 169 10.09 -13.93 3.10
C PHE A 169 11.61 -13.90 2.91
N THR A 170 12.03 -13.58 1.71
CA THR A 170 13.43 -13.39 1.32
C THR A 170 13.54 -12.20 0.36
N LEU A 171 14.74 -11.62 0.31
CA LEU A 171 15.05 -10.58 -0.66
C LEU A 171 15.79 -11.22 -1.85
N ASP A 172 15.27 -11.04 -3.05
CA ASP A 172 15.89 -11.55 -4.27
C ASP A 172 15.97 -10.43 -5.33
N ASN A 173 17.19 -10.02 -5.68
CA ASN A 173 17.47 -8.90 -6.60
C ASN A 173 16.69 -7.62 -6.22
N GLY A 174 16.66 -7.30 -4.93
CA GLY A 174 15.97 -6.13 -4.40
C GLY A 174 14.46 -6.29 -4.22
N PHE A 175 13.85 -7.39 -4.64
CA PHE A 175 12.42 -7.63 -4.44
C PHE A 175 12.13 -8.49 -3.21
N VAL A 176 11.06 -8.15 -2.50
CA VAL A 176 10.53 -8.99 -1.41
C VAL A 176 9.77 -10.15 -2.02
N MET A 177 10.24 -11.36 -1.77
CA MET A 177 9.63 -12.60 -2.29
C MET A 177 9.36 -13.58 -1.15
N THR A 178 8.42 -14.51 -1.35
CA THR A 178 8.28 -15.66 -0.46
C THR A 178 9.48 -16.60 -0.58
N LYS A 179 9.81 -17.37 0.48
CA LYS A 179 10.96 -18.31 0.49
C LYS A 179 10.92 -19.33 -0.65
N ASP A 180 9.73 -19.75 -1.05
CA ASP A 180 9.52 -20.64 -2.19
C ASP A 180 9.66 -19.95 -3.56
N LYS A 181 9.93 -18.63 -3.53
CA LYS A 181 10.09 -17.75 -4.71
C LYS A 181 8.89 -17.78 -5.68
N LYS A 182 7.71 -18.17 -5.20
CA LYS A 182 6.51 -18.23 -6.02
C LYS A 182 5.67 -16.96 -5.95
N ASN A 183 5.89 -16.12 -4.95
CA ASN A 183 5.19 -14.86 -4.83
C ASN A 183 6.17 -13.71 -4.61
N LEU A 184 5.90 -12.59 -5.27
CA LEU A 184 6.60 -11.31 -5.11
C LEU A 184 5.61 -10.30 -4.54
N LEU A 185 6.06 -9.46 -3.59
CA LEU A 185 5.22 -8.49 -2.91
C LEU A 185 5.69 -7.07 -3.18
N LEU A 186 4.72 -6.20 -3.45
CA LEU A 186 4.89 -4.75 -3.43
C LEU A 186 3.86 -4.14 -2.50
N PHE A 187 4.18 -2.98 -1.96
CA PHE A 187 3.29 -2.21 -1.08
C PHE A 187 3.12 -0.82 -1.65
N ILE A 188 1.88 -0.43 -1.91
CA ILE A 188 1.54 0.92 -2.34
C ILE A 188 1.11 1.70 -1.11
N THR A 189 1.75 2.83 -0.86
CA THR A 189 1.33 3.77 0.18
C THR A 189 0.48 4.86 -0.45
N SER A 190 -0.70 5.10 0.13
CA SER A 190 -1.66 6.10 -0.32
C SER A 190 -1.81 7.21 0.72
N ASP A 191 -1.99 8.43 0.27
CA ASP A 191 -2.36 9.59 1.12
C ASP A 191 -3.88 9.72 1.29
N ILE A 192 -4.65 8.87 0.61
CA ILE A 192 -6.11 8.94 0.65
C ILE A 192 -6.59 8.30 1.94
N SER A 193 -7.32 9.06 2.76
CA SER A 193 -7.99 8.48 3.94
C SER A 193 -9.01 7.42 3.49
N SER A 194 -9.18 6.37 4.30
CA SER A 194 -10.22 5.34 4.07
C SER A 194 -11.64 5.91 4.03
N SER A 195 -11.86 7.11 4.59
CA SER A 195 -13.13 7.84 4.55
C SER A 195 -13.39 8.61 3.24
N GLU A 196 -12.37 8.82 2.40
CA GLU A 196 -12.51 9.50 1.10
C GLU A 196 -12.96 8.51 0.01
N THR A 197 -14.20 8.08 0.07
CA THR A 197 -14.74 6.95 -0.72
C THR A 197 -14.68 7.19 -2.22
N GLU A 198 -14.91 8.42 -2.68
CA GLU A 198 -14.85 8.77 -4.10
C GLU A 198 -13.43 8.60 -4.67
N LYS A 199 -12.43 9.16 -3.99
CA LYS A 199 -11.02 9.03 -4.41
C LYS A 199 -10.56 7.57 -4.34
N ASN A 200 -10.93 6.86 -3.29
CA ASN A 200 -10.63 5.43 -3.14
C ASN A 200 -11.29 4.59 -4.24
N SER A 201 -12.51 4.93 -4.67
CA SER A 201 -13.18 4.25 -5.78
C SER A 201 -12.47 4.47 -7.11
N ILE A 202 -12.05 5.71 -7.41
CA ILE A 202 -11.28 6.02 -8.63
C ILE A 202 -9.93 5.29 -8.60
N PHE A 203 -9.24 5.28 -7.48
CA PHE A 203 -7.99 4.56 -7.31
C PHE A 203 -8.18 3.06 -7.53
N ALA A 204 -9.22 2.45 -6.92
CA ALA A 204 -9.55 1.04 -7.08
C ALA A 204 -9.85 0.67 -8.54
N GLU A 205 -10.60 1.51 -9.27
CA GLU A 205 -10.89 1.29 -10.70
C GLU A 205 -9.62 1.35 -11.57
N LYS A 206 -8.72 2.28 -11.29
CA LYS A 206 -7.42 2.35 -11.98
C LYS A 206 -6.58 1.11 -11.71
N LEU A 207 -6.46 0.69 -10.45
CA LEU A 207 -5.73 -0.54 -10.09
C LEU A 207 -6.34 -1.78 -10.76
N LYS A 208 -7.67 -1.86 -10.80
CA LYS A 208 -8.38 -2.96 -11.47
C LYS A 208 -8.07 -3.00 -12.96
N SER A 209 -8.08 -1.87 -13.65
CA SER A 209 -7.73 -1.79 -15.06
C SER A 209 -6.28 -2.25 -15.32
N ILE A 210 -5.34 -1.81 -14.48
CA ILE A 210 -3.93 -2.25 -14.57
C ILE A 210 -3.82 -3.75 -14.34
N GLN A 211 -4.49 -4.28 -13.31
CA GLN A 211 -4.52 -5.71 -13.01
C GLN A 211 -5.03 -6.54 -14.17
N GLU A 212 -6.18 -6.17 -14.74
CA GLU A 212 -6.80 -6.89 -15.85
C GLU A 212 -5.89 -6.91 -17.08
N ASN A 213 -5.30 -5.78 -17.43
CA ASN A 213 -4.37 -5.66 -18.55
C ASN A 213 -3.13 -6.55 -18.36
N LEU A 214 -2.51 -6.50 -17.17
CA LEU A 214 -1.33 -7.29 -16.87
C LEU A 214 -1.63 -8.79 -16.80
N ASN A 215 -2.74 -9.18 -16.20
CA ASN A 215 -3.16 -10.58 -16.16
C ASN A 215 -3.48 -11.15 -17.56
N GLN A 216 -3.87 -10.31 -18.51
CA GLN A 216 -3.99 -10.70 -19.90
C GLN A 216 -2.63 -10.79 -20.58
N GLN A 217 -1.75 -9.81 -20.38
CA GLN A 217 -0.42 -9.76 -21.01
C GLN A 217 0.46 -10.94 -20.56
N PHE A 218 0.41 -11.30 -19.27
CA PHE A 218 1.21 -12.37 -18.67
C PHE A 218 0.42 -13.67 -18.46
N LYS A 219 -0.68 -13.87 -19.18
CA LYS A 219 -1.58 -15.01 -19.03
C LYS A 219 -0.84 -16.35 -19.06
N GLY A 220 -1.05 -17.15 -18.01
CA GLY A 220 -0.46 -18.48 -17.84
C GLY A 220 0.98 -18.49 -17.32
N LYS A 221 1.63 -17.34 -17.20
CA LYS A 221 2.97 -17.17 -16.65
C LYS A 221 2.92 -16.63 -15.22
N THR A 222 2.26 -15.50 -15.04
CA THR A 222 2.12 -14.81 -13.75
C THR A 222 0.75 -14.17 -13.63
N SER A 223 0.32 -13.94 -12.39
CA SER A 223 -0.90 -13.19 -12.10
C SER A 223 -0.66 -12.18 -10.99
N VAL A 224 -1.36 -11.05 -11.01
CA VAL A 224 -1.30 -10.02 -10.00
C VAL A 224 -2.64 -9.89 -9.30
N SER A 225 -2.59 -9.77 -7.98
CA SER A 225 -3.73 -9.46 -7.11
C SER A 225 -3.32 -8.41 -6.09
N TYR A 226 -4.29 -7.71 -5.54
CA TYR A 226 -4.04 -6.69 -4.52
C TYR A 226 -5.14 -6.67 -3.48
N PHE A 227 -4.81 -6.22 -2.27
CA PHE A 227 -5.78 -5.95 -1.22
C PHE A 227 -5.31 -4.78 -0.33
N GLY A 228 -6.26 -4.07 0.25
CA GLY A 228 -5.98 -2.95 1.16
C GLY A 228 -7.25 -2.41 1.78
N SER A 229 -7.14 -1.77 2.94
CA SER A 229 -8.29 -1.21 3.68
C SER A 229 -9.08 -0.20 2.86
N ALA A 230 -8.39 0.70 2.15
CA ALA A 230 -9.00 1.69 1.28
C ALA A 230 -9.84 1.07 0.15
N LEU A 231 -9.34 -0.04 -0.43
CA LEU A 231 -10.03 -0.76 -1.51
C LEU A 231 -11.25 -1.51 -1.00
N ILE A 232 -11.15 -2.08 0.21
CA ILE A 232 -12.29 -2.73 0.89
C ILE A 232 -13.35 -1.68 1.22
N ALA A 233 -12.96 -0.52 1.75
CA ALA A 233 -13.88 0.58 2.05
C ALA A 233 -14.60 1.07 0.77
N ALA A 234 -13.87 1.25 -0.33
CA ALA A 234 -14.46 1.63 -1.61
C ALA A 234 -15.45 0.58 -2.15
N ALA A 235 -15.10 -0.72 -2.04
CA ALA A 235 -16.00 -1.79 -2.45
C ALA A 235 -17.28 -1.83 -1.60
N ASN A 236 -17.15 -1.69 -0.29
CA ASN A 236 -18.28 -1.63 0.63
C ASN A 236 -19.18 -0.42 0.36
N ALA A 237 -18.60 0.76 0.14
CA ALA A 237 -19.37 1.96 -0.18
C ALA A 237 -20.14 1.80 -1.51
N LYS A 238 -19.50 1.22 -2.53
CA LYS A 238 -20.16 0.92 -3.80
C LYS A 238 -21.32 -0.06 -3.63
N GLN A 239 -21.13 -1.09 -2.80
CA GLN A 239 -22.19 -2.06 -2.47
C GLN A 239 -23.35 -1.38 -1.74
N ILE A 240 -23.08 -0.61 -0.69
CA ILE A 240 -24.09 0.13 0.08
C ILE A 240 -24.89 1.06 -0.85
N LYS A 241 -24.23 1.80 -1.72
CA LYS A 241 -24.89 2.68 -2.68
C LYS A 241 -25.82 1.90 -3.63
N SER A 242 -25.36 0.76 -4.12
CA SER A 242 -26.17 -0.14 -4.97
C SER A 242 -27.39 -0.67 -4.22
N ASP A 243 -27.21 -1.08 -2.97
CA ASP A 243 -28.27 -1.62 -2.12
C ASP A 243 -29.33 -0.55 -1.77
N ILE A 244 -28.89 0.68 -1.49
CA ILE A 244 -29.79 1.82 -1.26
C ILE A 244 -30.64 2.10 -2.51
N VAL A 245 -30.00 2.17 -3.68
CA VAL A 245 -30.73 2.41 -4.95
C VAL A 245 -31.72 1.30 -5.23
N LEU A 246 -31.32 0.04 -5.04
CA LEU A 246 -32.17 -1.12 -5.27
C LEU A 246 -33.36 -1.14 -4.30
N THR A 247 -33.11 -1.00 -3.00
CA THR A 247 -34.15 -1.03 -1.96
C THR A 247 -35.13 0.11 -2.10
N THR A 248 -34.63 1.33 -2.36
CA THR A 248 -35.46 2.50 -2.60
C THR A 248 -36.31 2.33 -3.85
N SER A 249 -35.77 1.79 -4.93
CA SER A 249 -36.50 1.52 -6.16
C SER A 249 -37.61 0.49 -5.95
N ILE A 250 -37.33 -0.60 -5.23
CA ILE A 250 -38.31 -1.62 -4.89
C ILE A 250 -39.42 -1.03 -4.01
N ALA A 251 -39.06 -0.28 -2.96
CA ALA A 251 -40.03 0.36 -2.07
C ALA A 251 -40.95 1.34 -2.82
N MET A 252 -40.36 2.17 -3.71
CA MET A 252 -41.08 3.13 -4.50
C MET A 252 -42.05 2.45 -5.51
N PHE A 253 -41.57 1.37 -6.14
CA PHE A 253 -42.41 0.58 -7.04
C PHE A 253 -43.58 -0.08 -6.31
N THR A 254 -43.31 -0.71 -5.15
CA THR A 254 -44.32 -1.36 -4.32
C THR A 254 -45.38 -0.37 -3.82
N LEU A 255 -44.93 0.81 -3.35
CA LEU A 255 -45.82 1.86 -2.89
C LEU A 255 -46.71 2.37 -4.05
N MET A 256 -46.11 2.58 -5.22
CA MET A 256 -46.86 2.99 -6.43
C MET A 256 -47.91 1.96 -6.82
N LEU A 257 -47.56 0.67 -6.74
CA LEU A 257 -48.49 -0.42 -7.06
C LEU A 257 -49.67 -0.45 -6.07
N ILE A 258 -49.40 -0.34 -4.74
CA ILE A 258 -50.44 -0.28 -3.69
C ILE A 258 -51.39 0.92 -3.98
N LEU A 259 -50.85 2.09 -4.29
CA LEU A 259 -51.66 3.27 -4.57
C LEU A 259 -52.53 3.12 -5.85
N ILE A 260 -51.98 2.48 -6.88
CA ILE A 260 -52.75 2.19 -8.11
C ILE A 260 -53.92 1.26 -7.81
N LEU A 261 -53.67 0.17 -7.01
CA LEU A 261 -54.69 -0.76 -6.62
C LEU A 261 -55.79 -0.11 -5.76
N PHE A 262 -55.40 0.76 -4.83
CA PHE A 262 -56.29 1.46 -3.92
C PHE A 262 -57.19 2.47 -4.67
N TYR A 263 -56.57 3.34 -5.47
CA TYR A 263 -57.32 4.41 -6.18
C TYR A 263 -57.90 3.95 -7.51
N ARG A 264 -57.54 2.77 -8.02
CA ARG A 264 -57.94 2.25 -9.33
C ARG A 264 -57.73 3.19 -10.50
N LYS A 265 -56.82 4.17 -10.37
CA LYS A 265 -56.44 5.16 -11.38
C LYS A 265 -54.95 5.42 -11.33
N ILE A 266 -54.26 5.33 -12.45
CA ILE A 266 -52.80 5.49 -12.54
C ILE A 266 -52.36 6.96 -12.34
N LEU A 267 -53.19 7.92 -12.72
CA LEU A 267 -52.85 9.35 -12.64
C LEU A 267 -52.72 9.88 -11.20
N ILE A 268 -53.46 9.32 -10.24
CA ILE A 268 -53.44 9.81 -8.86
C ILE A 268 -52.10 9.54 -8.18
N PRO A 269 -51.54 8.30 -8.19
CA PRO A 269 -50.20 8.05 -7.68
C PRO A 269 -49.12 8.89 -8.33
N LEU A 270 -49.21 9.09 -9.65
CA LEU A 270 -48.23 9.87 -10.39
C LEU A 270 -48.16 11.34 -9.94
N ILE A 271 -49.32 11.93 -9.63
CA ILE A 271 -49.38 13.29 -9.07
C ILE A 271 -48.87 13.35 -7.64
N ILE A 272 -49.13 12.32 -6.83
CA ILE A 272 -48.64 12.24 -5.43
C ILE A 272 -47.10 12.07 -5.39
N PHE A 273 -46.52 11.32 -6.33
CA PHE A 273 -45.08 11.14 -6.41
C PHE A 273 -44.33 12.33 -6.98
N LEU A 274 -44.98 13.22 -7.70
CA LEU A 274 -44.34 14.36 -8.35
C LEU A 274 -43.56 15.26 -7.33
N PRO A 275 -44.14 15.65 -6.17
CA PRO A 275 -43.38 16.37 -5.15
C PRO A 275 -42.22 15.57 -4.57
N THR A 276 -42.34 14.23 -4.39
CA THR A 276 -41.31 13.36 -3.79
C THR A 276 -40.08 13.22 -4.66
N VAL A 277 -40.23 13.34 -6.00
CA VAL A 277 -39.08 13.30 -6.94
C VAL A 277 -38.31 14.63 -6.93
N PHE A 278 -38.93 15.72 -6.51
CA PHE A 278 -38.33 17.06 -6.49
C PHE A 278 -37.96 17.57 -5.09
N GLY A 279 -38.26 16.84 -4.02
CA GLY A 279 -37.87 17.15 -2.65
C GLY A 279 -36.76 16.31 -2.14
#